data_4f5be50df71414048289c3a876eeca7a
#
_entry.id   4f5be50df71414048289c3a876eeca7a
#
_cell.length_a   1.000
_cell.length_b   1.000
_cell.length_c   1.000
_cell.angle_alpha   90.00
_cell.angle_beta   90.00
_cell.angle_gamma   90.00
#
_symmetry.space_group_name_H-M   'P 1'
#
loop_
_entity.id
_entity.type
_entity.pdbx_description
1 polymer ?
#
loop_
_entity_poly.entity_id
_entity_poly.type
_entity_poly.pdbx_seq_one_letter_code
_entity_poly.pdbx_strand_id
1 'polypeptide(L)'
;FFILNLSLGLAGFIALDSFQVSLDRHLTRNSKSILGADISISSRMPVPPEKLKQLEQMLPSPRESSKKIHFVTMVANETNSRLIQLVAIENGFPHYGKLVLGNQKNANPQMVEEELIKAGKLWAYPELLITLGLEIGDTLRLGEVDFIVGDVVLEDPSSAFNTFGVAPRV
;
A
#
# COMPACT_ATOMS: atom_id res chain seq x y z
N PHE A 1 36.84 -11.49 39.73
CA PHE A 1 36.71 -10.29 38.92
C PHE A 1 36.92 -10.59 37.44
N PHE A 2 37.96 -11.30 37.03
CA PHE A 2 38.23 -11.61 35.63
C PHE A 2 37.11 -12.41 34.94
N ILE A 3 36.62 -13.47 35.59
CA ILE A 3 35.54 -14.31 35.07
C ILE A 3 34.24 -13.49 34.92
N LEU A 4 33.92 -12.59 35.84
CA LEU A 4 32.74 -11.73 35.81
C LEU A 4 32.81 -10.73 34.64
N ASN A 5 33.97 -10.12 34.41
CA ASN A 5 34.13 -9.22 33.25
C ASN A 5 34.05 -9.96 31.91
N LEU A 6 34.64 -11.19 31.85
CA LEU A 6 34.55 -12.00 30.65
C LEU A 6 33.11 -12.44 30.35
N SER A 7 32.37 -12.87 31.39
CA SER A 7 30.99 -13.29 31.22
C SER A 7 30.06 -12.11 30.83
N LEU A 8 30.34 -10.92 31.37
CA LEU A 8 29.58 -9.71 31.00
C LEU A 8 29.83 -9.32 29.54
N GLY A 9 31.11 -9.40 29.11
CA GLY A 9 31.46 -9.14 27.70
C GLY A 9 30.84 -10.14 26.74
N LEU A 10 30.85 -11.43 27.10
CA LEU A 10 30.22 -12.46 26.30
C LEU A 10 28.71 -12.33 26.22
N ALA A 11 28.07 -12.00 27.37
CA ALA A 11 26.62 -11.73 27.41
C ALA A 11 26.21 -10.56 26.52
N GLY A 12 27.00 -9.47 26.54
CA GLY A 12 26.80 -8.33 25.65
C GLY A 12 26.90 -8.69 24.16
N PHE A 13 27.91 -9.50 23.81
CA PHE A 13 28.10 -9.97 22.44
C PHE A 13 26.94 -10.86 21.98
N ILE A 14 26.51 -11.82 22.79
CA ILE A 14 25.34 -12.67 22.47
C ILE A 14 24.06 -11.87 22.34
N ALA A 15 23.85 -10.88 23.21
CA ALA A 15 22.68 -10.01 23.14
C ALA A 15 22.65 -9.20 21.83
N LEU A 16 23.80 -8.66 21.41
CA LEU A 16 23.91 -7.90 20.17
C LEU A 16 23.67 -8.77 18.93
N ASP A 17 24.26 -9.96 18.90
CA ASP A 17 24.07 -10.93 17.81
C ASP A 17 22.58 -11.36 17.71
N SER A 18 21.96 -11.69 18.85
CA SER A 18 20.55 -12.04 18.91
C SER A 18 19.64 -10.89 18.44
N PHE A 19 19.97 -9.64 18.79
CA PHE A 19 19.26 -8.46 18.33
C PHE A 19 19.39 -8.29 16.81
N GLN A 20 20.61 -8.42 16.27
CA GLN A 20 20.85 -8.32 14.83
C GLN A 20 20.06 -9.36 14.04
N VAL A 21 20.08 -10.62 14.46
CA VAL A 21 19.32 -11.71 13.81
C VAL A 21 17.80 -11.47 13.90
N SER A 22 17.33 -10.97 15.05
CA SER A 22 15.90 -10.65 15.22
C SER A 22 15.48 -9.49 14.32
N LEU A 23 16.29 -8.45 14.25
CA LEU A 23 16.05 -7.29 13.39
C LEU A 23 15.99 -7.68 11.91
N ASP A 24 16.96 -8.48 11.46
CA ASP A 24 17.00 -8.94 10.06
C ASP A 24 15.76 -9.76 9.70
N ARG A 25 15.33 -10.67 10.57
CA ARG A 25 14.09 -11.42 10.38
C ARG A 25 12.85 -10.54 10.32
N HIS A 26 12.76 -9.54 11.20
CA HIS A 26 11.65 -8.59 11.21
C HIS A 26 11.62 -7.74 9.95
N LEU A 27 12.76 -7.22 9.51
CA LEU A 27 12.87 -6.44 8.28
C LEU A 27 12.49 -7.26 7.05
N THR A 28 12.99 -8.50 6.95
CA THR A 28 12.69 -9.36 5.80
C THR A 28 11.22 -9.75 5.73
N ARG A 29 10.57 -10.02 6.85
CA ARG A 29 9.13 -10.32 6.90
C ARG A 29 8.27 -9.12 6.57
N ASN A 30 8.61 -7.95 7.11
CA ASN A 30 7.83 -6.75 6.90
C ASN A 30 8.05 -6.14 5.52
N SER A 31 9.23 -6.30 4.90
CA SER A 31 9.49 -5.75 3.57
C SER A 31 8.54 -6.29 2.51
N LYS A 32 8.23 -7.59 2.52
CA LYS A 32 7.26 -8.18 1.60
C LYS A 32 5.85 -7.61 1.79
N SER A 33 5.43 -7.41 3.02
CA SER A 33 4.14 -6.80 3.34
C SER A 33 4.08 -5.34 2.91
N ILE A 34 5.16 -4.59 3.11
CA ILE A 34 5.26 -3.17 2.72
C ILE A 34 5.33 -3.01 1.20
N LEU A 35 6.05 -3.86 0.51
CA LEU A 35 6.09 -3.87 -0.96
C LEU A 35 4.78 -4.39 -1.57
N GLY A 36 4.03 -5.20 -0.83
CA GLY A 36 2.85 -5.92 -1.33
C GLY A 36 3.18 -7.01 -2.34
N ALA A 37 4.47 -7.30 -2.56
CA ALA A 37 4.98 -8.25 -3.54
C ALA A 37 6.41 -8.72 -3.18
N ASP A 38 6.89 -9.81 -3.79
CA ASP A 38 8.30 -10.23 -3.69
C ASP A 38 9.25 -9.26 -4.39
N ILE A 39 8.81 -8.71 -5.53
CA ILE A 39 9.56 -7.74 -6.33
C ILE A 39 8.61 -6.62 -6.74
N SER A 40 9.04 -5.38 -6.55
CA SER A 40 8.33 -4.20 -7.03
C SER A 40 9.24 -3.40 -7.96
N ILE A 41 8.72 -3.08 -9.14
CA ILE A 41 9.41 -2.26 -10.13
C ILE A 41 8.61 -0.98 -10.31
N SER A 42 9.23 0.16 -10.00
CA SER A 42 8.58 1.46 -10.13
C SER A 42 9.22 2.29 -11.23
N SER A 43 8.39 3.06 -11.95
CA SER A 43 8.81 4.00 -12.96
C SER A 43 7.96 5.26 -12.89
N ARG A 44 8.56 6.42 -13.14
CA ARG A 44 7.83 7.69 -13.23
C ARG A 44 7.09 7.87 -14.56
N MET A 45 7.46 7.08 -15.56
CA MET A 45 6.86 7.11 -16.89
C MET A 45 6.23 5.76 -17.19
N PRO A 46 5.19 5.72 -18.05
CA PRO A 46 4.63 4.44 -18.48
C PRO A 46 5.73 3.54 -19.08
N VAL A 47 5.79 2.30 -18.60
CA VAL A 47 6.77 1.33 -19.10
C VAL A 47 6.27 0.77 -20.43
N PRO A 48 7.06 0.82 -21.51
CA PRO A 48 6.65 0.24 -22.79
C PRO A 48 6.36 -1.26 -22.68
N PRO A 49 5.34 -1.78 -23.39
CA PRO A 49 4.95 -3.20 -23.30
C PRO A 49 6.07 -4.18 -23.59
N GLU A 50 6.99 -3.81 -24.47
CA GLU A 50 8.15 -4.63 -24.83
C GLU A 50 9.11 -4.81 -23.65
N LYS A 51 9.35 -3.73 -22.90
CA LYS A 51 10.18 -3.80 -21.68
C LYS A 51 9.50 -4.58 -20.57
N LEU A 52 8.18 -4.48 -20.43
CA LEU A 52 7.43 -5.30 -19.48
C LEU A 52 7.59 -6.78 -19.79
N LYS A 53 7.44 -7.19 -21.06
CA LYS A 53 7.66 -8.57 -21.48
C LYS A 53 9.09 -9.06 -21.22
N GLN A 54 10.10 -8.22 -21.44
CA GLN A 54 11.49 -8.56 -21.13
C GLN A 54 11.69 -8.78 -19.63
N LEU A 55 11.15 -7.90 -18.80
CA LEU A 55 11.21 -8.04 -17.33
C LEU A 55 10.50 -9.32 -16.86
N GLU A 56 9.32 -9.58 -17.42
CA GLU A 56 8.57 -10.80 -17.12
C GLU A 56 9.35 -12.07 -17.47
N GLN A 57 10.08 -12.10 -18.59
CA GLN A 57 10.90 -13.24 -18.99
C GLN A 57 12.10 -13.49 -18.07
N MET A 58 12.58 -12.45 -17.36
CA MET A 58 13.69 -12.57 -16.41
C MET A 58 13.25 -13.10 -15.05
N LEU A 59 11.96 -13.11 -14.76
CA LEU A 59 11.42 -13.56 -13.48
C LEU A 59 11.13 -15.06 -13.51
N PRO A 60 11.33 -15.77 -12.39
CA PRO A 60 11.00 -17.19 -12.27
C PRO A 60 9.49 -17.43 -12.41
N SER A 61 9.13 -18.64 -12.84
CA SER A 61 7.74 -19.11 -12.90
C SER A 61 7.49 -20.13 -11.78
N PRO A 62 6.26 -20.26 -11.22
CA PRO A 62 5.05 -19.48 -11.53
C PRO A 62 5.10 -18.06 -10.93
N ARG A 63 4.43 -17.12 -11.57
CA ARG A 63 4.38 -15.72 -11.15
C ARG A 63 2.98 -15.14 -11.28
N GLU A 64 2.65 -14.26 -10.37
CA GLU A 64 1.50 -13.37 -10.44
C GLU A 64 2.01 -11.93 -10.51
N SER A 65 1.35 -11.10 -11.28
CA SER A 65 1.69 -9.69 -11.39
C SER A 65 0.45 -8.82 -11.24
N SER A 66 0.61 -7.69 -10.58
CA SER A 66 -0.43 -6.67 -10.51
C SER A 66 0.20 -5.30 -10.73
N LYS A 67 -0.57 -4.39 -11.27
CA LYS A 67 -0.14 -3.02 -11.56
C LYS A 67 -0.75 -2.07 -10.53
N LYS A 68 0.07 -1.13 -10.08
CA LYS A 68 -0.34 -0.05 -9.19
C LYS A 68 0.10 1.28 -9.81
N ILE A 69 -0.82 2.22 -9.93
CA ILE A 69 -0.53 3.54 -10.49
C ILE A 69 -0.82 4.58 -9.42
N HIS A 70 0.14 5.47 -9.20
CA HIS A 70 0.00 6.61 -8.30
C HIS A 70 0.04 7.90 -9.10
N PHE A 71 -0.91 8.78 -8.88
CA PHE A 71 -0.86 10.13 -9.42
C PHE A 71 -1.59 11.11 -8.50
N VAL A 72 -1.25 12.38 -8.66
CA VAL A 72 -1.86 13.47 -7.90
C VAL A 72 -2.93 14.12 -8.79
N THR A 73 -4.13 14.29 -8.24
CA THR A 73 -5.27 14.87 -8.96
C THR A 73 -6.13 15.69 -8.00
N MET A 74 -7.09 16.39 -8.57
CA MET A 74 -8.12 17.12 -7.80
C MET A 74 -9.38 16.29 -7.69
N VAL A 75 -9.94 16.26 -6.49
CA VAL A 75 -11.31 15.79 -6.27
C VAL A 75 -12.17 16.93 -5.81
N ALA A 76 -13.44 16.85 -6.11
CA ALA A 76 -14.43 17.83 -5.70
C ALA A 76 -15.71 17.16 -5.23
N ASN A 77 -16.35 17.76 -4.24
CA ASN A 77 -17.74 17.59 -3.93
C ASN A 77 -18.49 18.89 -4.28
N GLU A 78 -19.76 19.00 -3.93
CA GLU A 78 -20.58 20.17 -4.26
C GLU A 78 -20.03 21.50 -3.70
N THR A 79 -19.28 21.46 -2.60
CA THR A 79 -18.85 22.66 -1.85
C THR A 79 -17.37 22.88 -1.83
N ASN A 80 -16.57 21.82 -1.96
CA ASN A 80 -15.11 21.86 -1.74
C ASN A 80 -14.38 21.09 -2.82
N SER A 81 -13.11 21.50 -3.05
CA SER A 81 -12.17 20.74 -3.87
C SER A 81 -10.84 20.57 -3.13
N ARG A 82 -10.20 19.44 -3.34
CA ARG A 82 -8.92 19.09 -2.70
C ARG A 82 -8.00 18.36 -3.66
N LEU A 83 -6.72 18.64 -3.49
CA LEU A 83 -5.66 17.87 -4.12
C LEU A 83 -5.49 16.57 -3.35
N ILE A 84 -5.54 15.45 -4.06
CA ILE A 84 -5.37 14.11 -3.49
C ILE A 84 -4.31 13.31 -4.22
N GLN A 85 -3.79 12.29 -3.55
CA GLN A 85 -3.02 11.23 -4.18
C GLN A 85 -3.95 10.06 -4.49
N LEU A 86 -4.24 9.84 -5.75
CA LEU A 86 -5.02 8.69 -6.21
C LEU A 86 -4.12 7.48 -6.43
N VAL A 87 -4.60 6.34 -5.96
CA VAL A 87 -3.94 5.06 -6.14
C VAL A 87 -4.88 4.12 -6.89
N ALA A 88 -4.58 3.85 -8.15
CA ALA A 88 -5.30 2.84 -8.92
C ALA A 88 -4.59 1.48 -8.80
N ILE A 89 -5.34 0.45 -8.44
CA ILE A 89 -4.85 -0.92 -8.23
C ILE A 89 -5.54 -1.89 -9.18
N GLU A 90 -4.79 -2.86 -9.67
CA GLU A 90 -5.35 -4.00 -10.39
C GLU A 90 -5.76 -5.11 -9.42
N ASN A 91 -6.59 -6.02 -9.91
CA ASN A 91 -6.96 -7.23 -9.21
C ASN A 91 -5.71 -8.04 -8.82
N GLY A 92 -5.74 -8.62 -7.61
CA GLY A 92 -4.60 -9.37 -7.05
C GLY A 92 -3.67 -8.55 -6.15
N PHE A 93 -3.78 -7.22 -6.12
CA PHE A 93 -3.03 -6.40 -5.16
C PHE A 93 -3.78 -6.29 -3.81
N PRO A 94 -3.08 -6.34 -2.66
CA PRO A 94 -1.67 -6.70 -2.49
C PRO A 94 -1.45 -8.22 -2.48
N HIS A 95 -0.33 -8.71 -3.05
CA HIS A 95 0.03 -10.13 -2.99
C HIS A 95 0.49 -10.52 -1.57
N TYR A 96 1.08 -9.59 -0.82
CA TYR A 96 1.46 -9.72 0.58
C TYR A 96 0.93 -8.54 1.40
N GLY A 97 0.69 -8.80 2.67
CA GLY A 97 0.09 -7.80 3.56
C GLY A 97 -1.44 -7.84 3.51
N LYS A 98 -2.05 -6.90 4.19
CA LYS A 98 -3.51 -6.81 4.32
C LYS A 98 -3.91 -5.35 4.19
N LEU A 99 -4.79 -5.06 3.27
CA LEU A 99 -5.49 -3.79 3.21
C LEU A 99 -6.75 -3.91 4.08
N VAL A 100 -6.80 -3.18 5.18
CA VAL A 100 -7.91 -3.26 6.14
C VAL A 100 -8.89 -2.12 5.88
N LEU A 101 -10.14 -2.48 5.66
CA LEU A 101 -11.24 -1.54 5.44
C LEU A 101 -12.02 -1.24 6.73
N GLY A 102 -12.86 -0.23 6.71
CA GLY A 102 -13.60 0.30 7.86
C GLY A 102 -14.43 -0.73 8.62
N ASN A 103 -14.89 -1.77 7.96
CA ASN A 103 -15.56 -2.92 8.57
C ASN A 103 -14.61 -3.92 9.24
N GLN A 104 -13.34 -3.59 9.39
CA GLN A 104 -12.25 -4.50 9.82
C GLN A 104 -12.10 -5.73 8.91
N LYS A 105 -12.64 -5.67 7.71
CA LYS A 105 -12.47 -6.69 6.69
C LYS A 105 -11.16 -6.46 5.94
N ASN A 106 -10.43 -7.53 5.72
CA ASN A 106 -9.31 -7.49 4.81
C ASN A 106 -9.85 -7.38 3.38
N ALA A 107 -9.39 -6.41 2.62
CA ALA A 107 -9.67 -6.35 1.20
C ALA A 107 -9.11 -7.60 0.52
N ASN A 108 -9.90 -8.20 -0.34
CA ASN A 108 -9.52 -9.36 -1.12
C ASN A 108 -9.72 -9.06 -2.63
N PRO A 109 -9.14 -9.86 -3.53
CA PRO A 109 -9.25 -9.63 -4.97
C PRO A 109 -10.71 -9.54 -5.46
N GLN A 110 -11.61 -10.28 -4.82
CA GLN A 110 -13.02 -10.30 -5.18
C GLN A 110 -13.71 -8.97 -4.85
N MET A 111 -13.39 -8.36 -3.70
CA MET A 111 -13.89 -7.03 -3.32
C MET A 111 -13.36 -5.94 -4.25
N VAL A 112 -12.08 -6.02 -4.66
CA VAL A 112 -11.49 -5.10 -5.64
C VAL A 112 -12.26 -5.19 -6.96
N GLU A 113 -12.53 -6.38 -7.45
CA GLU A 113 -13.29 -6.61 -8.68
C GLU A 113 -14.71 -6.07 -8.60
N GLU A 114 -15.44 -6.42 -7.53
CA GLU A 114 -16.86 -6.10 -7.40
C GLU A 114 -17.10 -4.63 -7.05
N GLU A 115 -16.33 -4.07 -6.13
CA GLU A 115 -16.56 -2.71 -5.65
C GLU A 115 -15.86 -1.66 -6.48
N LEU A 116 -14.56 -1.80 -6.73
CA LEU A 116 -13.80 -0.76 -7.42
C LEU A 116 -14.02 -0.82 -8.93
N ILE A 117 -13.95 -2.01 -9.53
CA ILE A 117 -14.00 -2.14 -10.99
C ILE A 117 -15.44 -2.14 -11.49
N LYS A 118 -16.32 -3.02 -10.97
CA LYS A 118 -17.68 -3.18 -11.48
C LYS A 118 -18.65 -2.13 -10.96
N ALA A 119 -18.57 -1.80 -9.66
CA ALA A 119 -19.49 -0.85 -9.06
C ALA A 119 -19.03 0.62 -9.15
N GLY A 120 -17.81 0.88 -9.65
CA GLY A 120 -17.28 2.25 -9.78
C GLY A 120 -17.15 2.96 -8.44
N LYS A 121 -16.86 2.24 -7.39
CA LYS A 121 -16.63 2.81 -6.06
C LYS A 121 -15.15 3.14 -5.87
N LEU A 122 -14.87 3.96 -4.87
CA LEU A 122 -13.52 4.19 -4.37
C LEU A 122 -13.46 3.94 -2.87
N TRP A 123 -12.28 3.61 -2.37
CA TRP A 123 -12.00 3.52 -0.94
C TRP A 123 -11.17 4.73 -0.52
N ALA A 124 -11.65 5.46 0.47
CA ALA A 124 -11.05 6.71 0.91
C ALA A 124 -10.32 6.54 2.25
N TYR A 125 -9.25 7.30 2.44
CA TYR A 125 -8.64 7.38 3.77
C TYR A 125 -9.43 8.33 4.68
N PRO A 126 -9.43 8.11 6.01
CA PRO A 126 -10.20 8.92 6.96
C PRO A 126 -9.95 10.42 6.84
N GLU A 127 -8.71 10.82 6.53
CA GLU A 127 -8.32 12.22 6.41
C GLU A 127 -9.06 12.93 5.27
N LEU A 128 -9.34 12.23 4.17
CA LEU A 128 -10.10 12.81 3.06
C LEU A 128 -11.56 13.01 3.43
N LEU A 129 -12.17 12.03 4.07
CA LEU A 129 -13.57 12.10 4.51
C LEU A 129 -13.78 13.27 5.47
N ILE A 130 -12.91 13.40 6.48
CA ILE A 130 -12.96 14.50 7.44
C ILE A 130 -12.77 15.85 6.74
N THR A 131 -11.80 15.93 5.80
CA THR A 131 -11.47 17.20 5.14
C THR A 131 -12.56 17.70 4.21
N LEU A 132 -13.27 16.79 3.53
CA LEU A 132 -14.34 17.12 2.59
C LEU A 132 -15.74 17.02 3.23
N GLY A 133 -15.84 16.54 4.48
CA GLY A 133 -17.12 16.33 5.15
C GLY A 133 -17.97 15.26 4.46
N LEU A 134 -17.33 14.16 4.03
CA LEU A 134 -17.97 13.07 3.31
C LEU A 134 -18.23 11.87 4.23
N GLU A 135 -19.25 11.10 3.89
CA GLU A 135 -19.57 9.81 4.50
C GLU A 135 -19.54 8.68 3.45
N ILE A 136 -19.55 7.44 3.93
CA ILE A 136 -19.67 6.28 3.04
C ILE A 136 -21.01 6.34 2.32
N GLY A 137 -20.99 6.22 1.00
CA GLY A 137 -22.15 6.34 0.13
C GLY A 137 -22.24 7.69 -0.59
N ASP A 138 -21.47 8.68 -0.17
CA ASP A 138 -21.43 9.98 -0.85
C ASP A 138 -20.73 9.90 -2.19
N THR A 139 -21.06 10.86 -3.06
CA THR A 139 -20.45 10.97 -4.38
C THR A 139 -19.25 11.92 -4.36
N LEU A 140 -18.16 11.49 -4.94
CA LEU A 140 -16.95 12.26 -5.10
C LEU A 140 -16.58 12.35 -6.59
N ARG A 141 -16.46 13.57 -7.10
CA ARG A 141 -16.05 13.83 -8.47
C ARG A 141 -14.55 13.81 -8.62
N LEU A 142 -14.08 12.96 -9.49
CA LEU A 142 -12.67 12.79 -9.86
C LEU A 142 -12.48 13.12 -11.34
N GLY A 143 -12.02 14.33 -11.63
CA GLY A 143 -12.02 14.83 -13.00
C GLY A 143 -13.42 14.95 -13.58
N GLU A 144 -13.71 14.16 -14.61
CA GLU A 144 -15.03 14.13 -15.27
C GLU A 144 -15.93 12.96 -14.81
N VAL A 145 -15.45 12.13 -13.88
CA VAL A 145 -16.14 10.91 -13.45
C VAL A 145 -16.54 11.03 -11.99
N ASP A 146 -17.76 10.63 -11.71
CA ASP A 146 -18.29 10.56 -10.36
C ASP A 146 -18.13 9.15 -9.79
N PHE A 147 -17.55 9.06 -8.60
CA PHE A 147 -17.36 7.82 -7.85
C PHE A 147 -18.14 7.86 -6.55
N ILE A 148 -18.55 6.70 -6.09
CA ILE A 148 -19.20 6.56 -4.78
C ILE A 148 -18.14 6.12 -3.77
N VAL A 149 -18.11 6.78 -2.60
CA VAL A 149 -17.28 6.35 -1.48
C VAL A 149 -17.81 5.01 -0.96
N GLY A 150 -17.09 3.94 -1.23
CA GLY A 150 -17.51 2.57 -0.90
C GLY A 150 -17.13 2.15 0.51
N ASP A 151 -15.93 2.46 0.94
CA ASP A 151 -15.42 2.11 2.27
C ASP A 151 -14.24 3.02 2.67
N VAL A 152 -13.77 2.85 3.91
CA VAL A 152 -12.65 3.59 4.50
C VAL A 152 -11.44 2.67 4.62
N VAL A 153 -10.27 3.14 4.18
CA VAL A 153 -9.01 2.41 4.34
C VAL A 153 -8.44 2.72 5.72
N LEU A 154 -8.37 1.74 6.59
CA LEU A 154 -7.80 1.87 7.93
C LEU A 154 -6.32 1.53 7.97
N GLU A 155 -5.90 0.47 7.25
CA GLU A 155 -4.51 0.05 7.20
C GLU A 155 -4.12 -0.30 5.75
N ASP A 156 -3.04 0.30 5.28
CA ASP A 156 -2.36 -0.03 4.03
C ASP A 156 -0.86 -0.15 4.29
N PRO A 157 -0.32 -1.36 4.39
CA PRO A 157 1.11 -1.58 4.61
C PRO A 157 1.99 -0.94 3.54
N SER A 158 1.51 -0.89 2.31
CA SER A 158 2.24 -0.29 1.18
C SER A 158 2.35 1.22 1.27
N SER A 159 1.60 1.86 2.17
CA SER A 159 1.64 3.30 2.39
C SER A 159 2.86 3.75 3.21
N ALA A 160 3.53 2.86 3.91
CA ALA A 160 4.62 3.20 4.84
C ALA A 160 5.80 3.96 4.18
N PHE A 161 6.06 3.73 2.90
CA PHE A 161 7.11 4.45 2.15
C PHE A 161 6.65 5.78 1.54
N ASN A 162 5.37 6.07 1.55
CA ASN A 162 4.81 7.30 0.98
C ASN A 162 4.51 8.38 2.02
N THR A 163 5.20 8.37 3.15
CA THR A 163 5.00 9.28 4.29
C THR A 163 5.24 10.76 3.96
N PHE A 164 5.78 11.07 2.79
CA PHE A 164 6.03 12.43 2.32
C PHE A 164 4.94 12.99 1.39
N GLY A 165 3.81 12.33 1.28
CA GLY A 165 2.67 12.84 0.50
C GLY A 165 2.01 14.02 1.19
N VAL A 166 2.03 15.19 0.55
CA VAL A 166 1.41 16.44 1.03
C VAL A 166 -0.13 16.42 0.89
N ALA A 167 -0.67 15.40 0.24
CA ALA A 167 -2.10 15.30 -0.09
C ALA A 167 -2.75 14.06 0.52
N PRO A 168 -4.03 14.16 0.97
CA PRO A 168 -4.82 12.99 1.38
C PRO A 168 -4.90 11.95 0.26
N ARG A 169 -5.11 10.69 0.62
CA ARG A 169 -5.13 9.56 -0.31
C ARG A 169 -6.54 9.07 -0.58
N VAL A 170 -6.67 8.48 -1.75
CA VAL A 170 -7.85 7.72 -2.20
C VAL A 170 -7.37 6.49 -2.93
#